data_f6fe13ba0d25e0f363209058b2c4330b
#
_entry.id   f6fe13ba0d25e0f363209058b2c4330b
#
_cell.length_a   1.000
_cell.length_b   1.000
_cell.length_c   1.000
_cell.angle_alpha   90.00
_cell.angle_beta   90.00
_cell.angle_gamma   90.00
#
_symmetry.space_group_name_H-M   'P 1'
#
loop_
_entity.id
_entity.type
_entity.pdbx_description
1 polymer ?
#
loop_
_entity_poly.entity_id
_entity_poly.type
_entity_poly.pdbx_seq_one_letter_code
_entity_poly.pdbx_strand_id
1 'polypeptide(L)'
;MKKSFVAIIAIAAAVPALAAQQAGGTAPAAAPPKPATLGLYVYPAKSQDATKQAADENECYTWARGQTGIDPTAAPTAVAAAEVPKGGAVKGAARGATKGAIVGSVGDDDRQRDEGNLSAGEGAGAGAAAGAVKGRRGQKKAQKQAEAKAQEATKTQDAATKDTFKKAWGACLEGRGYSIK
;
A
#
# COMPACT_ATOMS: atom_id res chain seq x y z
N MET A 1 -49.77 -58.08 -21.18
CA MET A 1 -50.68 -56.92 -20.98
C MET A 1 -50.70 -56.61 -19.48
N LYS A 2 -49.89 -55.70 -19.01
CA LYS A 2 -49.99 -55.14 -17.64
C LYS A 2 -49.69 -53.65 -17.76
N LYS A 3 -50.72 -52.83 -17.61
CA LYS A 3 -50.67 -51.36 -17.59
C LYS A 3 -50.31 -50.94 -16.18
N SER A 4 -49.11 -50.32 -15.98
CA SER A 4 -48.72 -49.71 -14.74
C SER A 4 -48.97 -48.21 -14.83
N PHE A 5 -49.92 -47.73 -14.05
CA PHE A 5 -50.21 -46.33 -13.83
C PHE A 5 -49.18 -45.76 -12.86
N VAL A 6 -48.37 -44.83 -13.31
CA VAL A 6 -47.49 -44.04 -12.45
C VAL A 6 -48.23 -42.75 -12.08
N ALA A 7 -48.63 -42.65 -10.82
CA ALA A 7 -49.21 -41.46 -10.25
C ALA A 7 -48.13 -40.42 -10.00
N ILE A 8 -48.17 -39.28 -10.68
CA ILE A 8 -47.31 -38.13 -10.45
C ILE A 8 -47.95 -37.30 -9.33
N ILE A 9 -47.35 -37.33 -8.15
CA ILE A 9 -47.70 -36.43 -7.03
C ILE A 9 -46.95 -35.12 -7.24
N ALA A 10 -47.69 -34.08 -7.62
CA ALA A 10 -47.21 -32.71 -7.67
C ALA A 10 -47.16 -32.13 -6.24
N ILE A 11 -45.99 -32.01 -5.66
CA ILE A 11 -45.80 -31.28 -4.42
C ILE A 11 -45.55 -29.80 -4.78
N ALA A 12 -46.59 -28.97 -4.61
CA ALA A 12 -46.46 -27.53 -4.67
C ALA A 12 -45.76 -27.03 -3.39
N ALA A 13 -44.48 -26.75 -3.48
CA ALA A 13 -43.76 -26.06 -2.42
C ALA A 13 -44.00 -24.56 -2.53
N ALA A 14 -44.86 -24.02 -1.66
CA ALA A 14 -45.01 -22.59 -1.45
C ALA A 14 -43.76 -22.05 -0.78
N VAL A 15 -42.95 -21.29 -1.51
CA VAL A 15 -41.81 -20.56 -0.97
C VAL A 15 -42.33 -19.21 -0.47
N PRO A 16 -42.26 -18.90 0.84
CA PRO A 16 -42.54 -17.55 1.27
C PRO A 16 -41.40 -16.65 0.82
N ALA A 17 -41.70 -15.72 -0.09
CA ALA A 17 -40.81 -14.63 -0.43
C ALA A 17 -40.59 -13.74 0.80
N LEU A 18 -39.53 -13.97 1.54
CA LEU A 18 -38.98 -12.99 2.50
C LEU A 18 -38.45 -11.83 1.65
N ALA A 19 -39.28 -10.82 1.44
CA ALA A 19 -38.86 -9.51 0.99
C ALA A 19 -37.99 -8.91 2.12
N ALA A 20 -36.68 -9.19 2.08
CA ALA A 20 -35.70 -8.43 2.83
C ALA A 20 -35.72 -7.00 2.27
N GLN A 21 -36.53 -6.14 2.89
CA GLN A 21 -36.40 -4.70 2.77
C GLN A 21 -35.02 -4.35 3.29
N GLN A 22 -34.06 -4.27 2.38
CA GLN A 22 -32.83 -3.53 2.63
C GLN A 22 -33.24 -2.07 2.80
N ALA A 23 -33.51 -1.69 4.04
CA ALA A 23 -33.43 -0.31 4.43
C ALA A 23 -31.98 0.10 4.18
N GLY A 24 -31.70 0.52 2.94
CA GLY A 24 -30.48 1.24 2.60
C GLY A 24 -30.53 2.54 3.37
N GLY A 25 -30.10 2.48 4.63
CA GLY A 25 -29.74 3.66 5.37
C GLY A 25 -28.59 4.30 4.60
N THR A 26 -28.94 5.23 3.72
CA THR A 26 -27.98 6.18 3.18
C THR A 26 -27.43 6.91 4.38
N ALA A 27 -26.27 6.49 4.87
CA ALA A 27 -25.52 7.27 5.85
C ALA A 27 -25.48 8.70 5.29
N PRO A 28 -25.80 9.73 6.09
CA PRO A 28 -25.76 11.10 5.60
C PRO A 28 -24.41 11.31 4.97
N ALA A 29 -24.40 11.62 3.67
CA ALA A 29 -23.17 11.87 2.94
C ALA A 29 -22.43 12.95 3.72
N ALA A 30 -21.24 12.63 4.21
CA ALA A 30 -20.42 13.59 4.94
C ALA A 30 -20.32 14.85 4.09
N ALA A 31 -20.56 16.01 4.70
CA ALA A 31 -20.46 17.27 4.00
C ALA A 31 -19.10 17.35 3.29
N PRO A 32 -19.06 17.82 2.03
CA PRO A 32 -17.81 17.91 1.29
C PRO A 32 -16.79 18.76 2.05
N PRO A 33 -15.49 18.40 1.99
CA PRO A 33 -14.46 19.17 2.65
C PRO A 33 -14.38 20.58 2.03
N LYS A 34 -14.07 21.57 2.85
CA LYS A 34 -13.84 22.91 2.33
C LYS A 34 -12.61 22.91 1.42
N PRO A 35 -12.60 23.71 0.32
CA PRO A 35 -11.46 23.79 -0.59
C PRO A 35 -10.13 24.07 0.13
N ALA A 36 -10.14 24.95 1.11
CA ALA A 36 -8.98 25.31 1.92
C ALA A 36 -8.32 24.12 2.64
N THR A 37 -9.08 23.07 3.01
CA THR A 37 -8.51 21.85 3.63
C THR A 37 -7.64 21.04 2.68
N LEU A 38 -7.85 21.22 1.38
CA LEU A 38 -7.04 20.63 0.33
C LEU A 38 -5.99 21.62 -0.22
N GLY A 39 -5.86 22.80 0.37
CA GLY A 39 -4.94 23.84 -0.06
C GLY A 39 -5.41 24.59 -1.31
N LEU A 40 -6.72 24.66 -1.54
CA LEU A 40 -7.35 25.44 -2.60
C LEU A 40 -8.01 26.67 -1.98
N TYR A 41 -7.57 27.85 -2.35
CA TYR A 41 -8.18 29.08 -1.86
C TYR A 41 -9.05 29.70 -2.97
N VAL A 42 -10.34 29.88 -2.67
CA VAL A 42 -11.37 30.31 -3.61
C VAL A 42 -11.78 31.75 -3.30
N TYR A 43 -11.62 32.63 -4.30
CA TYR A 43 -11.97 34.05 -4.18
C TYR A 43 -13.06 34.41 -5.19
N PRO A 44 -14.17 35.01 -4.77
CA PRO A 44 -15.22 35.46 -5.66
C PRO A 44 -14.73 36.62 -6.54
N ALA A 45 -14.79 36.46 -7.88
CA ALA A 45 -14.40 37.51 -8.83
C ALA A 45 -15.57 38.31 -9.37
N LYS A 46 -16.82 37.88 -9.12
CA LYS A 46 -18.06 38.49 -9.62
C LYS A 46 -19.04 38.86 -8.50
N SER A 47 -18.54 39.23 -7.33
CA SER A 47 -19.37 39.64 -6.16
C SER A 47 -20.36 38.54 -5.70
N GLN A 48 -19.98 37.25 -5.86
CA GLN A 48 -20.78 36.15 -5.32
C GLN A 48 -20.81 36.21 -3.79
N ASP A 49 -21.99 36.03 -3.21
CA ASP A 49 -22.14 35.94 -1.74
C ASP A 49 -21.63 34.58 -1.21
N ALA A 50 -21.47 34.51 0.10
CA ALA A 50 -20.92 33.29 0.75
C ALA A 50 -21.84 32.07 0.60
N THR A 51 -23.17 32.27 0.49
CA THR A 51 -24.12 31.17 0.32
C THR A 51 -23.98 30.57 -1.07
N LYS A 52 -23.91 31.43 -2.09
CA LYS A 52 -23.69 31.02 -3.47
C LYS A 52 -22.33 30.35 -3.63
N GLN A 53 -21.29 30.89 -3.01
CA GLN A 53 -19.96 30.30 -3.04
C GLN A 53 -19.99 28.87 -2.47
N ALA A 54 -20.62 28.64 -1.32
CA ALA A 54 -20.73 27.32 -0.70
C ALA A 54 -21.50 26.32 -1.59
N ALA A 55 -22.58 26.78 -2.25
CA ALA A 55 -23.32 25.94 -3.21
C ALA A 55 -22.46 25.56 -4.41
N ASP A 56 -21.79 26.53 -5.02
CA ASP A 56 -20.90 26.33 -6.16
C ASP A 56 -19.72 25.43 -5.83
N GLU A 57 -19.12 25.57 -4.63
CA GLU A 57 -18.05 24.69 -4.14
C GLU A 57 -18.53 23.23 -4.04
N ASN A 58 -19.72 22.99 -3.49
CA ASN A 58 -20.30 21.65 -3.34
C ASN A 58 -20.61 20.98 -4.70
N GLU A 59 -21.21 21.75 -5.61
CA GLU A 59 -21.52 21.25 -6.95
C GLU A 59 -20.24 20.93 -7.73
N CYS A 60 -19.26 21.81 -7.72
CA CYS A 60 -17.97 21.59 -8.36
C CYS A 60 -17.18 20.43 -7.72
N TYR A 61 -17.29 20.23 -6.41
CA TYR A 61 -16.73 19.06 -5.73
C TYR A 61 -17.34 17.77 -6.25
N THR A 62 -18.66 17.71 -6.33
CA THR A 62 -19.40 16.54 -6.82
C THR A 62 -19.06 16.26 -8.29
N TRP A 63 -19.00 17.30 -9.11
CA TRP A 63 -18.61 17.19 -10.50
C TRP A 63 -17.16 16.68 -10.65
N ALA A 64 -16.21 17.23 -9.89
CA ALA A 64 -14.81 16.82 -9.93
C ALA A 64 -14.64 15.34 -9.52
N ARG A 65 -15.38 14.87 -8.49
CA ARG A 65 -15.42 13.44 -8.15
C ARG A 65 -15.95 12.57 -9.28
N GLY A 66 -17.01 13.00 -9.93
CA GLY A 66 -17.59 12.30 -11.08
C GLY A 66 -16.63 12.22 -12.25
N GLN A 67 -15.90 13.30 -12.54
CA GLN A 67 -14.97 13.37 -13.66
C GLN A 67 -13.67 12.60 -13.43
N THR A 68 -13.15 12.65 -12.21
CA THR A 68 -11.86 12.05 -11.88
C THR A 68 -11.96 10.66 -11.27
N GLY A 69 -13.12 10.29 -10.74
CA GLY A 69 -13.30 9.08 -9.93
C GLY A 69 -12.53 9.11 -8.61
N ILE A 70 -11.97 10.26 -8.23
CA ILE A 70 -11.13 10.43 -7.05
C ILE A 70 -11.94 10.97 -5.89
N ASP A 71 -11.85 10.31 -4.74
CA ASP A 71 -12.31 10.86 -3.47
C ASP A 71 -11.11 11.39 -2.67
N PRO A 72 -10.95 12.71 -2.56
CA PRO A 72 -9.79 13.29 -1.89
C PRO A 72 -9.78 13.05 -0.38
N THR A 73 -10.90 12.59 0.19
CA THR A 73 -11.02 12.24 1.62
C THR A 73 -10.72 10.77 1.90
N ALA A 74 -10.61 9.96 0.86
CA ALA A 74 -10.26 8.55 1.00
C ALA A 74 -8.83 8.38 1.51
N ALA A 75 -8.61 7.31 2.26
CA ALA A 75 -7.25 6.95 2.68
C ALA A 75 -6.37 6.64 1.47
N PRO A 76 -5.08 7.01 1.51
CA PRO A 76 -4.15 6.71 0.42
C PRO A 76 -4.07 5.20 0.15
N THR A 77 -4.06 4.83 -1.13
CA THR A 77 -3.81 3.44 -1.51
C THR A 77 -2.35 3.10 -1.26
N ALA A 78 -2.11 2.17 -0.32
CA ALA A 78 -0.76 1.76 0.02
C ALA A 78 -0.05 1.09 -1.16
N VAL A 79 1.13 1.57 -1.50
CA VAL A 79 2.03 0.91 -2.44
C VAL A 79 2.72 -0.23 -1.70
N ALA A 80 2.64 -1.45 -2.25
CA ALA A 80 3.29 -2.60 -1.66
C ALA A 80 4.82 -2.44 -1.64
N ALA A 81 5.45 -2.76 -0.51
CA ALA A 81 6.90 -2.79 -0.44
C ALA A 81 7.46 -3.89 -1.34
N ALA A 82 8.57 -3.61 -2.01
CA ALA A 82 9.25 -4.60 -2.83
C ALA A 82 9.69 -5.80 -1.96
N GLU A 83 9.47 -7.01 -2.47
CA GLU A 83 9.87 -8.22 -1.76
C GLU A 83 11.39 -8.30 -1.66
N VAL A 84 11.87 -8.43 -0.43
CA VAL A 84 13.29 -8.65 -0.15
C VAL A 84 13.57 -10.15 -0.12
N PRO A 85 14.53 -10.66 -0.91
CA PRO A 85 14.85 -12.08 -0.94
C PRO A 85 15.16 -12.63 0.45
N LYS A 86 14.50 -13.73 0.81
CA LYS A 86 14.74 -14.46 2.06
C LYS A 86 16.10 -15.19 2.00
N GLY A 87 16.64 -15.55 3.16
CA GLY A 87 17.88 -16.36 3.22
C GLY A 87 19.17 -15.56 3.36
N GLY A 88 19.11 -14.28 3.73
CA GLY A 88 20.30 -13.46 3.97
C GLY A 88 21.27 -14.07 4.97
N ALA A 89 20.78 -14.74 6.01
CA ALA A 89 21.59 -15.46 6.98
C ALA A 89 22.34 -16.64 6.34
N VAL A 90 21.65 -17.46 5.54
CA VAL A 90 22.24 -18.63 4.88
C VAL A 90 23.30 -18.20 3.86
N LYS A 91 22.99 -17.23 3.01
CA LYS A 91 23.96 -16.68 2.05
C LYS A 91 25.14 -16.03 2.74
N GLY A 92 24.89 -15.34 3.86
CA GLY A 92 25.93 -14.72 4.68
C GLY A 92 26.83 -15.78 5.33
N ALA A 93 26.23 -16.84 5.90
CA ALA A 93 26.97 -17.95 6.51
C ALA A 93 27.85 -18.68 5.47
N ALA A 94 27.32 -19.01 4.31
CA ALA A 94 28.08 -19.67 3.25
C ALA A 94 29.29 -18.84 2.81
N ARG A 95 29.11 -17.53 2.56
CA ARG A 95 30.20 -16.62 2.21
C ARG A 95 31.21 -16.43 3.33
N GLY A 96 30.73 -16.38 4.57
CA GLY A 96 31.56 -16.27 5.75
C GLY A 96 32.38 -17.52 6.01
N ALA A 97 31.79 -18.71 5.86
CA ALA A 97 32.48 -19.99 5.98
C ALA A 97 33.64 -20.10 4.97
N THR A 98 33.39 -19.79 3.69
CA THR A 98 34.42 -19.81 2.65
C THR A 98 35.58 -18.89 2.97
N LYS A 99 35.28 -17.65 3.39
CA LYS A 99 36.32 -16.68 3.75
C LYS A 99 37.09 -17.10 5.02
N GLY A 100 36.41 -17.61 6.03
CA GLY A 100 37.00 -18.08 7.27
C GLY A 100 37.86 -19.32 7.06
N ALA A 101 37.46 -20.24 6.19
CA ALA A 101 38.29 -21.40 5.81
C ALA A 101 39.58 -20.99 5.13
N ILE A 102 39.50 -20.01 4.19
CA ILE A 102 40.71 -19.51 3.50
C ILE A 102 41.67 -18.83 4.49
N VAL A 103 41.16 -18.02 5.43
CA VAL A 103 41.98 -17.36 6.43
C VAL A 103 42.61 -18.38 7.40
N GLY A 104 41.82 -19.41 7.81
CA GLY A 104 42.33 -20.48 8.68
C GLY A 104 43.35 -21.38 7.99
N SER A 105 43.24 -21.61 6.67
CA SER A 105 44.19 -22.45 5.92
C SER A 105 45.56 -21.77 5.62
N VAL A 106 45.59 -20.44 5.57
CA VAL A 106 46.85 -19.71 5.33
C VAL A 106 47.79 -19.75 6.56
N GLY A 107 47.26 -20.11 7.75
CA GLY A 107 48.04 -20.29 8.98
C GLY A 107 48.64 -21.69 9.18
N ASP A 108 48.35 -22.65 8.32
CA ASP A 108 48.79 -24.07 8.44
C ASP A 108 50.20 -24.35 7.88
N ASP A 109 50.95 -23.33 7.47
CA ASP A 109 52.38 -23.51 7.13
C ASP A 109 53.21 -23.74 8.40
N ASP A 110 53.61 -24.90 8.58
CA ASP A 110 54.46 -25.71 9.47
C ASP A 110 55.36 -25.07 10.54
N ARG A 111 55.17 -23.80 10.94
CA ARG A 111 56.01 -23.17 11.98
C ARG A 111 55.24 -22.21 12.85
N GLN A 112 54.59 -22.74 13.84
CA GLN A 112 54.05 -22.04 15.02
C GLN A 112 52.59 -22.35 15.27
N ARG A 113 52.35 -23.51 15.88
CA ARG A 113 51.16 -23.70 16.74
C ARG A 113 51.41 -22.87 18.01
N ASP A 114 51.42 -21.57 17.86
CA ASP A 114 51.20 -20.68 18.98
C ASP A 114 49.70 -20.53 19.20
N GLU A 115 49.27 -20.48 20.45
CA GLU A 115 47.95 -20.61 21.01
C GLU A 115 46.88 -19.60 20.51
N GLY A 116 46.88 -19.26 19.25
CA GLY A 116 45.95 -18.28 18.67
C GLY A 116 45.56 -18.53 17.22
N ASN A 117 46.08 -19.56 16.57
CA ASN A 117 45.80 -19.81 15.16
C ASN A 117 44.64 -20.80 14.99
N LEU A 118 43.53 -20.30 14.48
CA LEU A 118 42.33 -21.10 14.19
C LEU A 118 42.61 -22.06 13.04
N SER A 119 42.30 -23.33 13.21
CA SER A 119 42.27 -24.30 12.11
C SER A 119 41.28 -23.88 11.03
N ALA A 120 41.44 -24.37 9.80
CA ALA A 120 40.52 -24.08 8.69
C ALA A 120 39.07 -24.36 9.07
N GLY A 121 38.82 -25.40 9.89
CA GLY A 121 37.49 -25.76 10.37
C GLY A 121 36.92 -24.74 11.37
N GLU A 122 37.72 -24.28 12.33
CA GLU A 122 37.35 -23.28 13.31
C GLU A 122 37.15 -21.90 12.64
N GLY A 123 38.05 -21.56 11.69
CA GLY A 123 37.92 -20.36 10.88
C GLY A 123 36.65 -20.35 10.04
N ALA A 124 36.30 -21.49 9.43
CA ALA A 124 35.04 -21.64 8.68
C ALA A 124 33.82 -21.49 9.59
N GLY A 125 33.84 -22.08 10.80
CA GLY A 125 32.77 -21.97 11.78
C GLY A 125 32.55 -20.53 12.27
N ALA A 126 33.60 -19.87 12.69
CA ALA A 126 33.59 -18.46 13.13
C ALA A 126 33.14 -17.53 11.97
N GLY A 127 33.67 -17.76 10.76
CA GLY A 127 33.30 -17.01 9.57
C GLY A 127 31.85 -17.20 9.18
N ALA A 128 31.31 -18.43 9.30
CA ALA A 128 29.90 -18.73 9.06
C ALA A 128 28.99 -17.98 10.04
N ALA A 129 29.32 -18.00 11.34
CA ALA A 129 28.54 -17.31 12.36
C ALA A 129 28.54 -15.78 12.13
N ALA A 130 29.69 -15.17 11.91
CA ALA A 130 29.82 -13.76 11.61
C ALA A 130 29.08 -13.37 10.31
N GLY A 131 29.23 -14.21 9.29
CA GLY A 131 28.56 -14.05 8.00
C GLY A 131 27.03 -14.15 8.11
N ALA A 132 26.52 -15.08 8.92
CA ALA A 132 25.09 -15.20 9.19
C ALA A 132 24.51 -13.92 9.84
N VAL A 133 25.20 -13.40 10.86
CA VAL A 133 24.80 -12.16 11.54
C VAL A 133 24.79 -10.99 10.57
N LYS A 134 25.86 -10.83 9.79
CA LYS A 134 25.95 -9.79 8.75
C LYS A 134 24.85 -9.93 7.72
N GLY A 135 24.57 -11.14 7.27
CA GLY A 135 23.50 -11.44 6.30
C GLY A 135 22.12 -11.08 6.84
N ARG A 136 21.81 -11.41 8.11
CA ARG A 136 20.56 -11.02 8.78
C ARG A 136 20.42 -9.51 8.89
N ARG A 137 21.47 -8.81 9.29
CA ARG A 137 21.48 -7.35 9.39
C ARG A 137 21.26 -6.70 8.03
N GLY A 138 21.93 -7.21 6.99
CA GLY A 138 21.73 -6.76 5.61
C GLY A 138 20.30 -6.94 5.13
N GLN A 139 19.70 -8.09 5.41
CA GLN A 139 18.29 -8.36 5.06
C GLN A 139 17.33 -7.42 5.79
N LYS A 140 17.48 -7.23 7.11
CA LYS A 140 16.67 -6.27 7.87
C LYS A 140 16.82 -4.83 7.34
N LYS A 141 18.03 -4.43 6.96
CA LYS A 141 18.26 -3.11 6.37
C LYS A 141 17.56 -2.98 5.02
N ALA A 142 17.64 -4.00 4.17
CA ALA A 142 16.96 -4.03 2.88
C ALA A 142 15.43 -3.97 3.03
N GLN A 143 14.85 -4.69 4.00
CA GLN A 143 13.42 -4.63 4.31
C GLN A 143 12.98 -3.22 4.72
N LYS A 144 13.69 -2.61 5.68
CA LYS A 144 13.39 -1.23 6.10
C LYS A 144 13.48 -0.23 4.94
N GLN A 145 14.46 -0.42 4.05
CA GLN A 145 14.59 0.44 2.87
C GLN A 145 13.45 0.22 1.86
N ALA A 146 13.00 -1.03 1.67
CA ALA A 146 11.86 -1.33 0.81
C ALA A 146 10.56 -0.74 1.37
N GLU A 147 10.34 -0.86 2.69
CA GLU A 147 9.19 -0.26 3.37
C GLU A 147 9.20 1.28 3.29
N ALA A 148 10.36 1.91 3.54
CA ALA A 148 10.50 3.36 3.45
C ALA A 148 10.21 3.87 2.03
N LYS A 149 10.73 3.18 1.01
CA LYS A 149 10.45 3.51 -0.40
C LYS A 149 8.98 3.34 -0.75
N ALA A 150 8.32 2.30 -0.25
CA ALA A 150 6.89 2.07 -0.46
C ALA A 150 6.04 3.18 0.19
N GLN A 151 6.40 3.59 1.41
CA GLN A 151 5.72 4.71 2.09
C GLN A 151 5.89 6.03 1.33
N GLU A 152 7.09 6.31 0.83
CA GLU A 152 7.37 7.51 0.03
C GLU A 152 6.60 7.47 -1.31
N ALA A 153 6.59 6.34 -1.99
CA ALA A 153 5.79 6.14 -3.20
C ALA A 153 4.29 6.32 -2.94
N THR A 154 3.76 5.80 -1.83
CA THR A 154 2.37 6.01 -1.40
C THR A 154 2.05 7.49 -1.23
N LYS A 155 2.91 8.25 -0.53
CA LYS A 155 2.72 9.69 -0.34
C LYS A 155 2.75 10.46 -1.65
N THR A 156 3.69 10.13 -2.53
CA THR A 156 3.82 10.78 -3.85
C THR A 156 2.61 10.49 -4.72
N GLN A 157 2.12 9.26 -4.72
CA GLN A 157 0.93 8.88 -5.47
C GLN A 157 -0.33 9.57 -4.92
N ASP A 158 -0.49 9.64 -3.60
CA ASP A 158 -1.60 10.34 -2.95
C ASP A 158 -1.59 11.83 -3.29
N ALA A 159 -0.42 12.48 -3.22
CA ALA A 159 -0.27 13.88 -3.60
C ALA A 159 -0.65 14.12 -5.06
N ALA A 160 -0.17 13.29 -5.98
CA ALA A 160 -0.50 13.39 -7.41
C ALA A 160 -2.00 13.18 -7.68
N THR A 161 -2.62 12.23 -6.98
CA THR A 161 -4.06 11.96 -7.06
C THR A 161 -4.86 13.17 -6.57
N LYS A 162 -4.52 13.71 -5.42
CA LYS A 162 -5.15 14.92 -4.87
C LYS A 162 -4.96 16.15 -5.77
N ASP A 163 -3.80 16.29 -6.38
CA ASP A 163 -3.54 17.39 -7.32
C ASP A 163 -4.40 17.28 -8.59
N THR A 164 -4.61 16.08 -9.10
CA THR A 164 -5.52 15.84 -10.22
C THR A 164 -6.95 16.26 -9.87
N PHE A 165 -7.42 15.86 -8.68
CA PHE A 165 -8.73 16.26 -8.18
C PHE A 165 -8.83 17.79 -8.00
N LYS A 166 -7.83 18.43 -7.37
CA LYS A 166 -7.79 19.87 -7.17
C LYS A 166 -7.86 20.64 -8.49
N LYS A 167 -7.16 20.19 -9.52
CA LYS A 167 -7.20 20.79 -10.85
C LYS A 167 -8.59 20.72 -11.46
N ALA A 168 -9.26 19.56 -11.37
CA ALA A 168 -10.63 19.42 -11.86
C ALA A 168 -11.61 20.32 -11.08
N TRP A 169 -11.52 20.33 -9.77
CA TRP A 169 -12.36 21.15 -8.90
C TRP A 169 -12.12 22.64 -9.15
N GLY A 170 -10.85 23.08 -9.25
CA GLY A 170 -10.48 24.45 -9.57
C GLY A 170 -11.01 24.89 -10.95
N ALA A 171 -10.87 24.07 -11.96
CA ALA A 171 -11.37 24.39 -13.31
C ALA A 171 -12.90 24.61 -13.33
N CYS A 172 -13.66 23.83 -12.58
CA CYS A 172 -15.11 24.03 -12.42
C CYS A 172 -15.41 25.37 -11.76
N LEU A 173 -14.72 25.71 -10.67
CA LEU A 173 -14.90 26.98 -9.94
C LEU A 173 -14.49 28.18 -10.78
N GLU A 174 -13.39 28.11 -11.51
CA GLU A 174 -12.96 29.16 -12.44
C GLU A 174 -14.02 29.41 -13.53
N GLY A 175 -14.61 28.35 -14.07
CA GLY A 175 -15.71 28.44 -15.03
C GLY A 175 -16.94 29.18 -14.47
N ARG A 176 -17.13 29.15 -13.14
CA ARG A 176 -18.20 29.87 -12.43
C ARG A 176 -17.80 31.30 -12.03
N GLY A 177 -16.58 31.71 -12.29
CA GLY A 177 -16.08 33.05 -12.03
C GLY A 177 -15.47 33.23 -10.66
N TYR A 178 -14.80 32.19 -10.14
CA TYR A 178 -13.95 32.28 -8.97
C TYR A 178 -12.48 32.35 -9.41
N SER A 179 -11.64 32.99 -8.60
CA SER A 179 -10.20 32.96 -8.75
C SER A 179 -9.63 31.97 -7.76
N ILE A 180 -8.78 31.05 -8.25
CA ILE A 180 -8.19 29.98 -7.45
C ILE A 180 -6.70 30.27 -7.22
N LYS A 181 -6.23 30.05 -5.97
CA LYS A 181 -4.82 30.15 -5.59
C LYS A 181 -4.41 28.96 -4.75
#